data_cf3bc5d3277460e913313bf76da3ca27
#
_entry.id   cf3bc5d3277460e913313bf76da3ca27
#
_cell.length_a   1.000
_cell.length_b   1.000
_cell.length_c   1.000
_cell.angle_alpha   90.00
_cell.angle_beta   90.00
_cell.angle_gamma   90.00
#
_symmetry.space_group_name_H-M   'P 1'
#
loop_
_entity.id
_entity.type
_entity.pdbx_description
1 polymer ?
#
loop_
_entity_poly.entity_id
_entity_poly.type
_entity_poly.pdbx_seq_one_letter_code
_entity_poly.pdbx_strand_id
1 'polypeptide(L)'
;KTGAVKYYPGTQRWYCHRCRTLGDIFTIYELEHGANFNTALRALAEQLGTSVEPHSTKPARKCPPAPSPVQSGSAPKDLSDYFAACRARLYDPAVIAYLTERGISPETAVAYGLGFDPKAAPAGSHRCCPRIIIPTNCFHYVARSIDPDAQPGCRTMNNRGATPDLFNRQALYAPGDEPVFVTEGAFDALSIIEAGGNAIALNSVANDRLLLTALRERPTNHPLLLCLDNDSAG
;
A
#
# COMPACT_ATOMS: atom_id res chain seq x y z
N LYS A 1 26.64 -7.21 27.11
CA LYS A 1 25.21 -7.01 26.75
C LYS A 1 25.11 -7.16 25.23
N THR A 2 25.07 -8.39 24.82
CA THR A 2 25.04 -8.86 23.44
C THR A 2 23.59 -9.06 23.01
N GLY A 3 23.21 -8.63 21.78
CA GLY A 3 22.05 -9.20 21.13
C GLY A 3 20.95 -8.25 20.66
N ALA A 4 21.18 -6.94 20.55
CA ALA A 4 20.17 -6.06 19.99
C ALA A 4 20.05 -6.16 18.44
N VAL A 5 21.10 -6.63 17.78
CA VAL A 5 21.17 -6.77 16.32
C VAL A 5 21.19 -8.25 15.93
N LYS A 6 20.27 -8.64 15.06
CA LYS A 6 20.23 -9.98 14.46
C LYS A 6 20.57 -9.88 12.97
N TYR A 7 21.54 -10.67 12.53
CA TYR A 7 21.93 -10.76 11.12
C TYR A 7 21.29 -12.00 10.49
N TYR A 8 20.83 -11.85 9.23
CA TYR A 8 20.16 -12.88 8.43
C TYR A 8 21.02 -13.20 7.18
N PRO A 9 21.86 -14.24 7.24
CA PRO A 9 22.81 -14.54 6.15
C PRO A 9 22.14 -14.78 4.80
N GLY A 10 20.97 -15.42 4.75
CA GLY A 10 20.25 -15.73 3.52
C GLY A 10 19.79 -14.51 2.74
N THR A 11 19.57 -13.37 3.41
CA THR A 11 19.16 -12.11 2.79
C THR A 11 20.25 -11.03 2.86
N GLN A 12 21.37 -11.32 3.52
CA GLN A 12 22.46 -10.37 3.80
C GLN A 12 21.97 -9.09 4.50
N ARG A 13 20.92 -9.20 5.30
CA ARG A 13 20.32 -8.09 6.04
C ARG A 13 20.47 -8.27 7.54
N TRP A 14 20.38 -7.16 8.26
CA TRP A 14 20.36 -7.14 9.72
C TRP A 14 19.14 -6.37 10.23
N TYR A 15 18.71 -6.69 11.43
CA TYR A 15 17.64 -6.00 12.15
C TYR A 15 18.06 -5.69 13.57
N CYS A 16 17.85 -4.45 14.00
CA CYS A 16 18.09 -4.03 15.38
C CYS A 16 16.78 -4.02 16.17
N HIS A 17 16.64 -4.95 17.12
CA HIS A 17 15.46 -5.03 17.98
C HIS A 17 15.31 -3.83 18.93
N ARG A 18 16.37 -3.06 19.17
CA ARG A 18 16.35 -1.89 20.05
C ARG A 18 15.80 -0.64 19.36
N CYS A 19 16.29 -0.31 18.19
CA CYS A 19 15.87 0.88 17.43
C CYS A 19 14.93 0.55 16.25
N ARG A 20 14.63 -0.75 16.04
CA ARG A 20 13.77 -1.27 14.96
C ARG A 20 14.25 -0.89 13.55
N THR A 21 15.54 -0.68 13.38
CA THR A 21 16.14 -0.39 12.09
C THR A 21 16.49 -1.68 11.37
N LEU A 22 16.09 -1.77 10.12
CA LEU A 22 16.46 -2.84 9.18
C LEU A 22 17.46 -2.26 8.18
N GLY A 23 18.46 -3.04 7.77
CA GLY A 23 19.41 -2.60 6.77
C GLY A 23 20.31 -3.72 6.26
N ASP A 24 21.24 -3.32 5.40
CA ASP A 24 22.33 -4.12 4.85
C ASP A 24 23.69 -3.49 5.24
N ILE A 25 24.76 -3.95 4.61
CA ILE A 25 26.10 -3.43 4.89
C ILE A 25 26.24 -1.94 4.53
N PHE A 26 25.55 -1.48 3.49
CA PHE A 26 25.58 -0.08 3.09
C PHE A 26 24.90 0.80 4.14
N THR A 27 23.76 0.36 4.65
CA THR A 27 23.03 1.05 5.73
C THR A 27 23.86 1.16 6.99
N ILE A 28 24.66 0.12 7.36
CA ILE A 28 25.57 0.21 8.50
C ILE A 28 26.61 1.30 8.25
N TYR A 29 27.23 1.31 7.06
CA TYR A 29 28.25 2.28 6.71
C TYR A 29 27.70 3.71 6.71
N GLU A 30 26.48 3.90 6.17
CA GLU A 30 25.78 5.19 6.18
C GLU A 30 25.54 5.71 7.62
N LEU A 31 25.08 4.83 8.52
CA LEU A 31 24.81 5.17 9.92
C LEU A 31 26.08 5.47 10.70
N GLU A 32 27.17 4.75 10.45
CA GLU A 32 28.44 4.89 11.18
C GLU A 32 29.20 6.15 10.74
N HIS A 33 29.18 6.47 9.44
CA HIS A 33 29.99 7.52 8.85
C HIS A 33 29.20 8.77 8.44
N GLY A 34 27.87 8.77 8.61
CA GLY A 34 27.02 9.88 8.13
C GLY A 34 27.06 10.03 6.61
N ALA A 35 27.37 8.96 5.89
CA ALA A 35 27.57 8.94 4.44
C ALA A 35 26.26 8.68 3.70
N ASN A 36 26.25 8.92 2.39
CA ASN A 36 25.17 8.46 1.50
C ASN A 36 25.55 7.15 0.82
N PHE A 37 24.59 6.48 0.19
CA PHE A 37 24.76 5.18 -0.49
C PHE A 37 25.94 5.15 -1.48
N ASN A 38 26.09 6.18 -2.31
CA ASN A 38 27.20 6.22 -3.29
C ASN A 38 28.57 6.31 -2.63
N THR A 39 28.68 7.02 -1.52
CA THR A 39 29.90 7.09 -0.73
C THR A 39 30.19 5.77 -0.05
N ALA A 40 29.18 5.15 0.56
CA ALA A 40 29.29 3.82 1.17
C ALA A 40 29.69 2.76 0.14
N LEU A 41 29.08 2.77 -1.04
CA LEU A 41 29.38 1.83 -2.12
C LEU A 41 30.85 1.91 -2.57
N ARG A 42 31.38 3.13 -2.79
CA ARG A 42 32.78 3.33 -3.21
C ARG A 42 33.75 2.88 -2.12
N ALA A 43 33.50 3.30 -0.88
CA ALA A 43 34.38 2.96 0.23
C ALA A 43 34.42 1.45 0.51
N LEU A 44 33.29 0.78 0.48
CA LEU A 44 33.21 -0.68 0.66
C LEU A 44 33.82 -1.43 -0.52
N ALA A 45 33.66 -0.95 -1.76
CA ALA A 45 34.30 -1.53 -2.93
C ALA A 45 35.82 -1.42 -2.85
N GLU A 46 36.35 -0.27 -2.41
CA GLU A 46 37.78 -0.05 -2.20
C GLU A 46 38.34 -1.01 -1.13
N GLN A 47 37.64 -1.19 -0.02
CA GLN A 47 38.02 -2.13 1.03
C GLN A 47 38.05 -3.59 0.54
N LEU A 48 37.20 -3.94 -0.43
CA LEU A 48 37.14 -5.28 -1.02
C LEU A 48 38.10 -5.45 -2.22
N GLY A 49 38.90 -4.43 -2.54
CA GLY A 49 39.80 -4.45 -3.68
C GLY A 49 39.07 -4.50 -5.04
N THR A 50 37.84 -4.07 -5.08
CA THR A 50 36.98 -4.02 -6.26
C THR A 50 36.76 -2.56 -6.67
N SER A 51 36.95 -2.26 -7.98
CA SER A 51 36.60 -0.92 -8.49
C SER A 51 35.14 -0.90 -8.89
N VAL A 52 34.40 0.09 -8.37
CA VAL A 52 33.11 0.45 -8.95
C VAL A 52 33.41 1.32 -10.16
N GLU A 53 33.53 0.69 -11.35
CA GLU A 53 33.56 1.46 -12.58
C GLU A 53 32.30 2.34 -12.63
N PRO A 54 32.45 3.66 -12.86
CA PRO A 54 31.29 4.46 -13.20
C PRO A 54 30.73 3.84 -14.48
N HIS A 55 29.57 3.19 -14.39
CA HIS A 55 28.90 2.70 -15.57
C HIS A 55 28.89 3.85 -16.56
N SER A 56 29.67 3.68 -17.66
CA SER A 56 29.68 4.56 -18.80
C SER A 56 28.24 4.91 -19.09
N THR A 57 27.89 6.13 -18.88
CA THR A 57 26.60 6.68 -19.18
C THR A 57 26.36 6.44 -20.66
N LYS A 58 25.64 5.36 -21.02
CA LYS A 58 24.75 5.46 -22.16
C LYS A 58 24.05 6.80 -21.99
N PRO A 59 24.02 7.67 -23.04
CA PRO A 59 23.47 9.02 -22.88
C PRO A 59 22.19 8.87 -22.11
N ALA A 60 22.17 9.41 -20.91
CA ALA A 60 21.06 9.31 -20.02
C ALA A 60 19.85 9.66 -20.89
N ARG A 61 18.98 8.68 -21.17
CA ARG A 61 17.58 9.03 -21.30
C ARG A 61 17.38 9.96 -20.12
N LYS A 62 17.23 11.25 -20.39
CA LYS A 62 17.00 12.28 -19.39
C LYS A 62 15.95 11.69 -18.47
N CYS A 63 16.42 11.08 -17.37
CA CYS A 63 15.55 10.77 -16.26
C CYS A 63 14.94 12.12 -15.96
N PRO A 64 13.63 12.30 -16.05
CA PRO A 64 13.05 13.55 -15.61
C PRO A 64 13.70 13.82 -14.27
N PRO A 65 14.19 15.04 -13.99
CA PRO A 65 14.86 15.37 -12.76
C PRO A 65 14.07 14.70 -11.65
N ALA A 66 14.78 14.04 -10.71
CA ALA A 66 14.16 13.46 -9.52
C ALA A 66 13.13 14.47 -9.07
N PRO A 67 11.84 14.08 -8.92
CA PRO A 67 10.81 15.05 -8.68
C PRO A 67 11.33 15.91 -7.53
N SER A 68 11.65 17.15 -7.83
CA SER A 68 11.84 18.18 -6.82
C SER A 68 10.67 18.01 -5.87
N PRO A 69 10.86 18.15 -4.53
CA PRO A 69 9.76 17.97 -3.60
C PRO A 69 8.56 18.64 -4.26
N VAL A 70 7.59 17.83 -4.65
CA VAL A 70 6.49 18.27 -5.51
C VAL A 70 5.91 19.45 -4.79
N GLN A 71 6.18 20.64 -5.30
CA GLN A 71 5.38 21.79 -5.00
C GLN A 71 4.03 21.45 -5.61
N SER A 72 3.21 20.76 -4.82
CA SER A 72 1.85 20.40 -5.12
C SER A 72 1.01 21.67 -5.11
N GLY A 73 1.11 22.42 -6.21
CA GLY A 73 0.28 23.58 -6.45
C GLY A 73 -1.09 23.27 -7.02
N SER A 74 -1.46 22.03 -7.26
CA SER A 74 -2.82 21.66 -7.63
C SER A 74 -3.48 20.92 -6.48
N ALA A 75 -4.63 21.42 -6.04
CA ALA A 75 -5.50 20.70 -5.10
C ALA A 75 -5.71 19.25 -5.60
N PRO A 76 -5.78 18.25 -4.70
CA PRO A 76 -6.02 16.87 -5.12
C PRO A 76 -7.30 16.82 -5.95
N LYS A 77 -7.25 16.11 -7.08
CA LYS A 77 -8.37 16.00 -8.02
C LYS A 77 -9.51 15.22 -7.36
N ASP A 78 -10.68 15.83 -7.26
CA ASP A 78 -11.90 15.15 -6.85
C ASP A 78 -12.26 14.07 -7.89
N LEU A 79 -12.50 12.84 -7.43
CA LEU A 79 -12.81 11.67 -8.24
C LEU A 79 -14.28 11.24 -8.14
N SER A 80 -15.15 12.06 -7.55
CA SER A 80 -16.56 11.72 -7.31
C SER A 80 -17.29 11.33 -8.59
N ASP A 81 -17.08 12.07 -9.71
CA ASP A 81 -17.66 11.76 -11.02
C ASP A 81 -17.10 10.44 -11.58
N TYR A 82 -15.79 10.20 -11.42
CA TYR A 82 -15.16 8.94 -11.82
C TYR A 82 -15.76 7.77 -11.05
N PHE A 83 -15.92 7.91 -9.73
CA PHE A 83 -16.55 6.87 -8.91
C PHE A 83 -18.01 6.64 -9.28
N ALA A 84 -18.76 7.67 -9.59
CA ALA A 84 -20.14 7.53 -10.09
C ALA A 84 -20.18 6.73 -11.39
N ALA A 85 -19.29 7.03 -12.34
CA ALA A 85 -19.18 6.28 -13.59
C ALA A 85 -18.75 4.83 -13.40
N CYS A 86 -17.87 4.55 -12.43
CA CYS A 86 -17.46 3.19 -12.07
C CYS A 86 -18.61 2.41 -11.40
N ARG A 87 -19.34 3.02 -10.45
CA ARG A 87 -20.50 2.40 -9.79
C ARG A 87 -21.59 2.00 -10.77
N ALA A 88 -21.83 2.80 -11.79
CA ALA A 88 -22.81 2.48 -12.85
C ALA A 88 -22.49 1.18 -13.61
N ARG A 89 -21.25 0.69 -13.52
CA ARG A 89 -20.79 -0.55 -14.16
C ARG A 89 -20.54 -1.70 -13.18
N LEU A 90 -20.93 -1.55 -11.92
CA LEU A 90 -20.71 -2.59 -10.89
C LEU A 90 -21.32 -3.94 -11.26
N TYR A 91 -22.46 -3.92 -11.95
CA TYR A 91 -23.19 -5.13 -12.32
C TYR A 91 -22.68 -5.80 -13.61
N ASP A 92 -21.46 -5.46 -14.06
CA ASP A 92 -20.80 -6.23 -15.12
C ASP A 92 -20.67 -7.70 -14.70
N PRO A 93 -21.03 -8.66 -15.57
CA PRO A 93 -20.99 -10.07 -15.23
C PRO A 93 -19.65 -10.58 -14.68
N ALA A 94 -18.53 -10.05 -15.21
CA ALA A 94 -17.20 -10.44 -14.74
C ALA A 94 -16.94 -9.94 -13.31
N VAL A 95 -17.46 -8.78 -12.95
CA VAL A 95 -17.35 -8.21 -11.60
C VAL A 95 -18.20 -9.03 -10.63
N ILE A 96 -19.44 -9.33 -10.99
CA ILE A 96 -20.35 -10.13 -10.15
C ILE A 96 -19.76 -11.52 -9.91
N ALA A 97 -19.22 -12.18 -10.95
CA ALA A 97 -18.55 -13.48 -10.79
C ALA A 97 -17.37 -13.37 -9.81
N TYR A 98 -16.53 -12.36 -9.96
CA TYR A 98 -15.38 -12.13 -9.07
C TYR A 98 -15.78 -11.86 -7.62
N LEU A 99 -16.83 -11.07 -7.37
CA LEU A 99 -17.34 -10.79 -6.03
C LEU A 99 -17.96 -12.05 -5.41
N THR A 100 -18.76 -12.80 -6.19
CA THR A 100 -19.39 -14.06 -5.74
C THR A 100 -18.35 -15.10 -5.33
N GLU A 101 -17.28 -15.25 -6.11
CA GLU A 101 -16.17 -16.16 -5.77
C GLU A 101 -15.52 -15.81 -4.42
N ARG A 102 -15.57 -14.53 -4.03
CA ARG A 102 -15.06 -14.04 -2.75
C ARG A 102 -16.10 -13.96 -1.65
N GLY A 103 -17.31 -14.45 -1.91
CA GLY A 103 -18.40 -14.42 -0.95
C GLY A 103 -18.90 -13.00 -0.61
N ILE A 104 -18.71 -12.03 -1.52
CA ILE A 104 -19.16 -10.65 -1.31
C ILE A 104 -20.41 -10.40 -2.15
N SER A 105 -21.49 -9.98 -1.51
CA SER A 105 -22.74 -9.66 -2.17
C SER A 105 -22.66 -8.35 -2.96
N PRO A 106 -23.48 -8.21 -4.03
CA PRO A 106 -23.62 -6.93 -4.72
C PRO A 106 -24.10 -5.80 -3.79
N GLU A 107 -24.92 -6.12 -2.80
CA GLU A 107 -25.45 -5.20 -1.81
C GLU A 107 -24.31 -4.60 -0.99
N THR A 108 -23.41 -5.42 -0.47
CA THR A 108 -22.21 -4.97 0.22
C THR A 108 -21.31 -4.14 -0.70
N ALA A 109 -21.12 -4.58 -1.94
CA ALA A 109 -20.33 -3.81 -2.90
C ALA A 109 -20.90 -2.40 -3.16
N VAL A 110 -22.23 -2.30 -3.28
CA VAL A 110 -22.94 -1.00 -3.43
C VAL A 110 -22.80 -0.16 -2.17
N ALA A 111 -23.02 -0.74 -0.97
CA ALA A 111 -22.96 -0.02 0.30
C ALA A 111 -21.58 0.62 0.54
N TYR A 112 -20.51 -0.05 0.10
CA TYR A 112 -19.13 0.45 0.23
C TYR A 112 -18.62 1.17 -1.03
N GLY A 113 -19.52 1.49 -1.97
CA GLY A 113 -19.23 2.34 -3.11
C GLY A 113 -18.29 1.74 -4.15
N LEU A 114 -18.19 0.40 -4.20
CA LEU A 114 -17.38 -0.27 -5.21
C LEU A 114 -17.89 0.07 -6.62
N GLY A 115 -16.96 0.06 -7.57
CA GLY A 115 -17.30 0.28 -8.96
C GLY A 115 -16.37 -0.50 -9.90
N PHE A 116 -16.61 -0.42 -11.18
CA PHE A 116 -15.83 -1.11 -12.19
C PHE A 116 -15.31 -0.16 -13.27
N ASP A 117 -14.03 -0.27 -13.57
CA ASP A 117 -13.41 0.37 -14.72
C ASP A 117 -12.74 -0.70 -15.60
N PRO A 118 -13.31 -1.00 -16.78
CA PRO A 118 -12.75 -2.00 -17.71
C PRO A 118 -11.41 -1.59 -18.31
N LYS A 119 -11.05 -0.31 -18.21
CA LYS A 119 -9.83 0.26 -18.78
C LYS A 119 -9.01 1.05 -17.75
N ALA A 120 -9.08 0.66 -16.49
CA ALA A 120 -8.33 1.35 -15.46
C ALA A 120 -6.83 1.32 -15.75
N ALA A 121 -6.20 2.48 -15.62
CA ALA A 121 -4.75 2.68 -15.76
C ALA A 121 -4.18 3.35 -14.50
N PRO A 122 -4.13 2.64 -13.36
CA PRO A 122 -3.61 3.22 -12.13
C PRO A 122 -2.12 3.54 -12.22
N ALA A 123 -1.60 4.19 -11.19
CA ALA A 123 -0.20 4.61 -11.13
C ALA A 123 0.76 3.44 -11.40
N GLY A 124 1.73 3.66 -12.30
CA GLY A 124 2.75 2.65 -12.63
C GLY A 124 2.29 1.57 -13.62
N SER A 125 1.01 1.51 -13.97
CA SER A 125 0.51 0.61 -15.01
C SER A 125 0.79 1.18 -16.40
N HIS A 126 1.44 0.39 -17.26
CA HIS A 126 1.60 0.69 -18.69
C HIS A 126 0.48 0.08 -19.54
N ARG A 127 -0.42 -0.70 -18.92
CA ARG A 127 -1.55 -1.35 -19.58
C ARG A 127 -2.83 -1.00 -18.86
N CYS A 128 -3.84 -0.64 -19.64
CA CYS A 128 -5.21 -0.59 -19.14
C CYS A 128 -5.69 -2.02 -18.93
N CYS A 129 -6.30 -2.29 -17.79
CA CYS A 129 -6.87 -3.59 -17.49
C CYS A 129 -8.16 -3.45 -16.65
N PRO A 130 -9.07 -4.42 -16.71
CA PRO A 130 -10.30 -4.38 -15.95
C PRO A 130 -10.02 -4.45 -14.44
N ARG A 131 -10.59 -3.50 -13.69
CA ARG A 131 -10.38 -3.41 -12.26
C ARG A 131 -11.63 -3.03 -11.49
N ILE A 132 -11.80 -3.62 -10.34
CA ILE A 132 -12.72 -3.12 -9.33
C ILE A 132 -12.06 -1.91 -8.66
N ILE A 133 -12.80 -0.81 -8.59
CA ILE A 133 -12.39 0.44 -7.96
C ILE A 133 -13.02 0.49 -6.57
N ILE A 134 -12.20 0.66 -5.57
CA ILE A 134 -12.58 0.69 -4.16
C ILE A 134 -12.21 2.07 -3.60
N PRO A 135 -13.16 3.01 -3.51
CA PRO A 135 -12.89 4.33 -2.95
C PRO A 135 -12.54 4.24 -1.47
N THR A 136 -11.55 5.02 -1.04
CA THR A 136 -11.26 5.21 0.38
C THR A 136 -11.64 6.61 0.85
N ASN A 137 -11.58 7.59 -0.06
CA ASN A 137 -12.12 8.94 0.09
C ASN A 137 -12.40 9.54 -1.31
N CYS A 138 -12.82 10.81 -1.38
CA CYS A 138 -13.13 11.45 -2.67
C CYS A 138 -11.90 11.71 -3.57
N PHE A 139 -10.68 11.50 -3.09
CA PHE A 139 -9.44 11.74 -3.82
C PHE A 139 -8.62 10.48 -4.05
N HIS A 140 -8.94 9.39 -3.34
CA HIS A 140 -8.12 8.18 -3.35
C HIS A 140 -8.96 6.90 -3.51
N TYR A 141 -8.43 5.95 -4.26
CA TYR A 141 -8.97 4.60 -4.41
C TYR A 141 -7.89 3.54 -4.51
N VAL A 142 -8.27 2.33 -4.19
CA VAL A 142 -7.54 1.11 -4.50
C VAL A 142 -8.18 0.44 -5.70
N ALA A 143 -7.37 0.00 -6.67
CA ALA A 143 -7.82 -0.67 -7.90
C ALA A 143 -7.38 -2.13 -7.89
N ARG A 144 -8.34 -3.06 -7.80
CA ARG A 144 -8.11 -4.50 -7.82
C ARG A 144 -8.33 -5.07 -9.21
N SER A 145 -7.31 -5.72 -9.79
CA SER A 145 -7.47 -6.47 -11.05
C SER A 145 -8.41 -7.66 -10.87
N ILE A 146 -9.33 -7.84 -11.80
CA ILE A 146 -10.15 -9.04 -11.93
C ILE A 146 -9.56 -10.06 -12.93
N ASP A 147 -8.41 -9.72 -13.53
CA ASP A 147 -7.66 -10.63 -14.39
C ASP A 147 -6.95 -11.68 -13.53
N PRO A 148 -7.26 -12.99 -13.69
CA PRO A 148 -6.63 -14.06 -12.93
C PRO A 148 -5.11 -14.15 -13.19
N ASP A 149 -4.67 -13.76 -14.39
CA ASP A 149 -3.27 -13.81 -14.81
C ASP A 149 -2.50 -12.53 -14.43
N ALA A 150 -3.12 -11.61 -13.69
CA ALA A 150 -2.46 -10.40 -13.25
C ALA A 150 -1.24 -10.72 -12.38
N GLN A 151 -0.08 -10.19 -12.76
CA GLN A 151 1.16 -10.35 -11.97
C GLN A 151 0.96 -9.85 -10.54
N PRO A 152 1.59 -10.46 -9.53
CA PRO A 152 1.41 -10.10 -8.11
C PRO A 152 1.51 -8.60 -7.84
N GLY A 153 2.54 -7.93 -8.36
CA GLY A 153 2.74 -6.49 -8.20
C GLY A 153 1.74 -5.59 -8.94
N CYS A 154 0.89 -6.17 -9.81
CA CYS A 154 -0.14 -5.45 -10.56
C CYS A 154 -1.56 -5.79 -10.09
N ARG A 155 -1.71 -6.72 -9.15
CA ARG A 155 -3.03 -7.17 -8.67
C ARG A 155 -3.80 -6.06 -7.96
N THR A 156 -3.10 -5.31 -7.12
CA THR A 156 -3.69 -4.20 -6.36
C THR A 156 -2.83 -2.96 -6.57
N MET A 157 -3.44 -1.86 -6.93
CA MET A 157 -2.74 -0.60 -7.23
C MET A 157 -3.55 0.59 -6.71
N ASN A 158 -2.85 1.68 -6.36
CA ASN A 158 -3.46 2.93 -5.95
C ASN A 158 -3.53 3.92 -7.11
N ASN A 159 -4.42 4.93 -7.04
CA ASN A 159 -4.37 6.06 -7.97
C ASN A 159 -3.14 6.92 -7.71
N ARG A 160 -2.71 7.64 -8.75
CA ARG A 160 -1.49 8.45 -8.72
C ARG A 160 -1.72 9.77 -7.99
N GLY A 161 -0.76 10.16 -7.15
CA GLY A 161 -0.67 11.52 -6.61
C GLY A 161 -1.64 11.87 -5.48
N ALA A 162 -2.45 10.91 -5.02
CA ALA A 162 -3.31 11.10 -3.87
C ALA A 162 -2.67 10.55 -2.58
N THR A 163 -3.00 11.16 -1.47
CA THR A 163 -2.63 10.63 -0.15
C THR A 163 -3.49 9.41 0.16
N PRO A 164 -2.88 8.25 0.46
CA PRO A 164 -3.61 7.06 0.86
C PRO A 164 -4.49 7.31 2.09
N ASP A 165 -5.58 6.57 2.19
CA ASP A 165 -6.44 6.56 3.37
C ASP A 165 -6.87 5.12 3.69
N LEU A 166 -7.34 4.92 4.92
CA LEU A 166 -7.89 3.65 5.36
C LEU A 166 -9.20 3.36 4.64
N PHE A 167 -9.41 2.13 4.19
CA PHE A 167 -10.72 1.72 3.74
C PHE A 167 -11.67 1.62 4.95
N ASN A 168 -12.88 2.14 4.80
CA ASN A 168 -13.93 2.13 5.82
C ASN A 168 -13.51 2.76 7.18
N ARG A 169 -12.68 3.80 7.16
CA ARG A 169 -12.16 4.48 8.37
C ARG A 169 -13.27 4.87 9.36
N GLN A 170 -14.46 5.16 8.87
CA GLN A 170 -15.62 5.54 9.72
C GLN A 170 -16.02 4.45 10.70
N ALA A 171 -15.74 3.18 10.45
CA ALA A 171 -16.02 2.08 11.36
C ALA A 171 -15.31 2.25 12.73
N LEU A 172 -14.16 2.94 12.77
CA LEU A 172 -13.47 3.25 14.02
C LEU A 172 -14.31 4.13 14.97
N TYR A 173 -15.31 4.81 14.44
CA TYR A 173 -16.07 5.83 15.17
C TYR A 173 -17.58 5.58 15.13
N ALA A 174 -17.97 4.39 14.69
CA ALA A 174 -19.37 3.96 14.71
C ALA A 174 -19.90 3.91 16.15
N PRO A 175 -21.21 4.05 16.38
CA PRO A 175 -21.79 3.81 17.69
C PRO A 175 -21.61 2.35 18.12
N GLY A 176 -21.33 2.13 19.41
CA GLY A 176 -21.15 0.79 19.99
C GLY A 176 -19.74 0.56 20.52
N ASP A 177 -19.49 -0.65 20.96
CA ASP A 177 -18.22 -1.13 21.51
C ASP A 177 -17.76 -2.45 20.89
N GLU A 178 -18.42 -2.87 19.80
CA GLU A 178 -18.08 -4.09 19.08
C GLU A 178 -16.67 -4.00 18.49
N PRO A 179 -15.95 -5.12 18.39
CA PRO A 179 -14.61 -5.12 17.82
C PRO A 179 -14.58 -4.62 16.38
N VAL A 180 -13.52 -3.87 16.03
CA VAL A 180 -13.21 -3.50 14.65
C VAL A 180 -11.98 -4.29 14.22
N PHE A 181 -12.13 -5.08 13.17
CA PHE A 181 -11.05 -5.85 12.57
C PHE A 181 -10.19 -4.94 11.70
N VAL A 182 -8.88 -5.06 11.83
CA VAL A 182 -7.89 -4.34 11.03
C VAL A 182 -7.23 -5.31 10.08
N THR A 183 -7.48 -5.19 8.79
CA THR A 183 -6.94 -6.07 7.75
C THR A 183 -5.91 -5.35 6.87
N GLU A 184 -5.14 -6.10 6.09
CA GLU A 184 -4.25 -5.50 5.10
C GLU A 184 -5.01 -5.01 3.88
N GLY A 185 -5.89 -5.84 3.33
CA GLY A 185 -6.59 -5.60 2.08
C GLY A 185 -8.06 -5.22 2.24
N ALA A 186 -8.56 -4.36 1.36
CA ALA A 186 -9.97 -3.97 1.38
C ALA A 186 -10.93 -5.15 1.14
N PHE A 187 -10.51 -6.17 0.39
CA PHE A 187 -11.34 -7.37 0.17
C PHE A 187 -11.47 -8.23 1.42
N ASP A 188 -10.42 -8.29 2.25
CA ASP A 188 -10.45 -9.01 3.53
C ASP A 188 -11.39 -8.31 4.51
N ALA A 189 -11.33 -6.97 4.55
CA ALA A 189 -12.29 -6.17 5.30
C ALA A 189 -13.73 -6.39 4.82
N LEU A 190 -13.97 -6.39 3.50
CA LEU A 190 -15.29 -6.64 2.91
C LEU A 190 -15.83 -8.03 3.24
N SER A 191 -14.99 -9.06 3.29
CA SER A 191 -15.40 -10.41 3.68
C SER A 191 -15.84 -10.49 5.15
N ILE A 192 -15.15 -9.77 6.04
CA ILE A 192 -15.56 -9.67 7.45
C ILE A 192 -16.89 -8.90 7.58
N ILE A 193 -17.04 -7.82 6.83
CA ILE A 193 -18.26 -7.01 6.79
C ILE A 193 -19.45 -7.83 6.27
N GLU A 194 -19.25 -8.61 5.22
CA GLU A 194 -20.25 -9.52 4.67
C GLU A 194 -20.72 -10.55 5.72
N ALA A 195 -19.82 -11.00 6.58
CA ALA A 195 -20.13 -11.87 7.70
C ALA A 195 -20.80 -11.16 8.90
N GLY A 196 -21.07 -9.85 8.79
CA GLY A 196 -21.71 -9.05 9.83
C GLY A 196 -20.76 -8.42 10.85
N GLY A 197 -19.44 -8.48 10.62
CA GLY A 197 -18.44 -7.81 11.47
C GLY A 197 -18.14 -6.37 11.04
N ASN A 198 -17.44 -5.64 11.88
CA ASN A 198 -16.92 -4.30 11.56
C ASN A 198 -15.44 -4.40 11.18
N ALA A 199 -15.06 -3.87 10.03
CA ALA A 199 -13.67 -3.94 9.58
C ALA A 199 -13.20 -2.68 8.86
N ILE A 200 -11.89 -2.44 8.96
CA ILE A 200 -11.14 -1.44 8.19
C ILE A 200 -10.00 -2.13 7.46
N ALA A 201 -9.48 -1.52 6.38
CA ALA A 201 -8.25 -2.01 5.77
C ALA A 201 -7.18 -0.92 5.67
N LEU A 202 -5.94 -1.33 5.91
CA LEU A 202 -4.75 -0.48 5.76
C LEU A 202 -4.43 -0.24 4.28
N ASN A 203 -4.83 -1.15 3.38
CA ASN A 203 -4.47 -1.21 1.95
C ASN A 203 -2.95 -1.34 1.68
N SER A 204 -2.16 -1.47 2.70
CA SER A 204 -0.74 -1.83 2.76
C SER A 204 -0.30 -1.78 4.22
N VAL A 205 0.57 -2.67 4.66
CA VAL A 205 1.18 -2.63 6.00
C VAL A 205 1.91 -1.29 6.24
N ALA A 206 2.49 -0.71 5.19
CA ALA A 206 3.17 0.60 5.28
C ALA A 206 2.24 1.77 5.67
N ASN A 207 0.93 1.55 5.66
CA ASN A 207 -0.09 2.54 6.05
C ASN A 207 -0.52 2.42 7.53
N ASP A 208 0.17 1.62 8.35
CA ASP A 208 -0.04 1.53 9.81
C ASP A 208 -0.05 2.91 10.48
N ARG A 209 0.78 3.82 9.97
CA ARG A 209 0.86 5.22 10.45
C ARG A 209 -0.45 5.99 10.27
N LEU A 210 -1.26 5.67 9.24
CA LEU A 210 -2.56 6.30 9.04
C LEU A 210 -3.53 5.92 10.16
N LEU A 211 -3.53 4.63 10.54
CA LEU A 211 -4.31 4.16 11.68
C LEU A 211 -3.86 4.81 12.99
N LEU A 212 -2.56 4.82 13.26
CA LEU A 212 -2.00 5.45 14.46
C LEU A 212 -2.33 6.96 14.53
N THR A 213 -2.29 7.65 13.39
CA THR A 213 -2.65 9.08 13.30
C THR A 213 -4.14 9.26 13.58
N ALA A 214 -5.00 8.44 12.96
CA ALA A 214 -6.44 8.49 13.17
C ALA A 214 -6.82 8.29 14.66
N LEU A 215 -6.17 7.32 15.33
CA LEU A 215 -6.41 7.03 16.75
C LEU A 215 -5.87 8.12 17.69
N ARG A 216 -4.80 8.81 17.30
CA ARG A 216 -4.27 9.96 18.07
C ARG A 216 -5.15 11.19 17.93
N GLU A 217 -5.66 11.45 16.73
CA GLU A 217 -6.56 12.58 16.47
C GLU A 217 -7.93 12.38 17.13
N ARG A 218 -8.43 11.16 17.05
CA ARG A 218 -9.71 10.78 17.66
C ARG A 218 -9.62 9.34 18.17
N PRO A 219 -9.49 9.12 19.49
CA PRO A 219 -9.52 7.78 20.07
C PRO A 219 -10.83 7.05 19.77
N THR A 220 -10.75 5.74 19.61
CA THR A 220 -11.93 4.87 19.49
C THR A 220 -12.19 4.14 20.80
N ASN A 221 -13.45 3.78 21.06
CA ASN A 221 -13.85 2.89 22.17
C ASN A 221 -13.89 1.42 21.73
N HIS A 222 -13.78 1.14 20.42
CA HIS A 222 -13.83 -0.22 19.91
C HIS A 222 -12.52 -0.96 20.20
N PRO A 223 -12.58 -2.22 20.65
CA PRO A 223 -11.43 -3.11 20.60
C PRO A 223 -10.94 -3.28 19.15
N LEU A 224 -9.63 -3.18 18.91
CA LEU A 224 -9.05 -3.40 17.59
C LEU A 224 -8.45 -4.80 17.52
N LEU A 225 -8.92 -5.61 16.58
CA LEU A 225 -8.42 -6.95 16.30
C LEU A 225 -7.57 -6.92 15.03
N LEU A 226 -6.27 -7.13 15.16
CA LEU A 226 -5.35 -7.16 14.04
C LEU A 226 -5.46 -8.50 13.31
N CYS A 227 -5.86 -8.45 12.05
CA CYS A 227 -6.01 -9.59 11.13
C CYS A 227 -5.15 -9.33 9.89
N LEU A 228 -3.83 -9.28 10.09
CA LEU A 228 -2.84 -9.07 9.05
C LEU A 228 -2.42 -10.40 8.43
N ASP A 229 -1.83 -10.37 7.24
CA ASP A 229 -1.34 -11.57 6.56
C ASP A 229 -0.20 -12.20 7.37
N ASN A 230 -0.18 -13.54 7.47
CA ASN A 230 0.85 -14.27 8.19
C ASN A 230 2.11 -14.45 7.34
N ASP A 231 2.67 -13.34 6.86
CA ASP A 231 3.92 -13.30 6.11
C ASP A 231 4.98 -12.46 6.84
N SER A 232 6.10 -12.17 6.17
CA SER A 232 7.20 -11.40 6.77
C SER A 232 6.90 -9.91 6.96
N ALA A 233 5.82 -9.40 6.41
CA ALA A 233 5.41 -8.00 6.45
C ALA A 233 4.27 -7.75 7.45
N GLY A 234 3.37 -8.73 7.64
CA GLY A 234 2.17 -8.71 8.53
C GLY A 234 2.40 -9.11 9.99
#